data_5981d9dd5245833124d5c3305019c9c1
#
_entry.id   5981d9dd5245833124d5c3305019c9c1
#
_cell.length_a   1.000
_cell.length_b   1.000
_cell.length_c   1.000
_cell.angle_alpha   90.00
_cell.angle_beta   90.00
_cell.angle_gamma   90.00
#
_symmetry.space_group_name_H-M   'P 1'
#
loop_
_entity.id
_entity.type
_entity.pdbx_description
1 polymer ?
#
loop_
_entity_poly.entity_id
_entity_poly.type
_entity_poly.pdbx_seq_one_letter_code
_entity_poly.pdbx_strand_id
1 'polypeptide(L)'
;MADEVIAKEQAEKEFEDWCEACGIDCDVANMDDESASDFTEKKKRIIKACMSGLLVFDNGNIVYTISNKSPENFAGVQLKIGQPSGKLFTAMDGLKDTQLFKKQCCVMSAMTGKDNGFFEKLHAIDFKLLQTIAVFFLTI
;
A
#
# COMPACT_ATOMS: atom_id res chain seq x y z
N MET A 1 -14.89 -14.80 10.73
CA MET A 1 -15.35 -13.47 10.32
C MET A 1 -14.40 -12.43 10.92
N ALA A 2 -13.81 -11.57 10.10
CA ALA A 2 -12.95 -10.52 10.63
C ALA A 2 -13.81 -9.45 11.29
N ASP A 3 -13.56 -9.16 12.55
CA ASP A 3 -14.27 -8.10 13.26
C ASP A 3 -13.79 -6.74 12.75
N GLU A 4 -14.73 -5.84 12.52
CA GLU A 4 -14.41 -4.47 12.16
C GLU A 4 -13.84 -3.73 13.38
N VAL A 5 -12.62 -3.21 13.24
CA VAL A 5 -11.96 -2.42 14.29
C VAL A 5 -12.41 -0.98 14.23
N ILE A 6 -12.59 -0.44 13.01
CA ILE A 6 -13.12 0.91 12.82
C ILE A 6 -14.22 0.88 11.75
N ALA A 7 -15.12 1.86 11.81
CA ALA A 7 -16.20 2.00 10.83
C ALA A 7 -15.65 2.39 9.46
N LYS A 8 -16.40 2.01 8.42
CA LYS A 8 -16.02 2.30 7.02
C LYS A 8 -15.84 3.80 6.78
N GLU A 9 -16.73 4.62 7.29
CA GLU A 9 -16.65 6.08 7.11
C GLU A 9 -15.36 6.65 7.71
N GLN A 10 -14.96 6.14 8.87
CA GLN A 10 -13.72 6.55 9.51
C GLN A 10 -12.51 6.12 8.68
N ALA A 11 -12.53 4.89 8.18
CA ALA A 11 -11.46 4.37 7.31
C ALA A 11 -11.32 5.19 6.03
N GLU A 12 -12.43 5.55 5.41
CA GLU A 12 -12.43 6.38 4.20
C GLU A 12 -11.86 7.76 4.46
N LYS A 13 -12.21 8.38 5.59
CA LYS A 13 -11.67 9.68 5.96
C LYS A 13 -10.16 9.61 6.18
N GLU A 14 -9.70 8.61 6.91
CA GLU A 14 -8.27 8.43 7.16
C GLU A 14 -7.51 8.16 5.86
N PHE A 15 -8.10 7.42 4.94
CA PHE A 15 -7.51 7.20 3.62
C PHE A 15 -7.38 8.51 2.84
N GLU A 16 -8.44 9.33 2.81
CA GLU A 16 -8.40 10.62 2.12
C GLU A 16 -7.35 11.55 2.71
N ASP A 17 -7.26 11.61 4.05
CA ASP A 17 -6.25 12.40 4.74
C ASP A 17 -4.83 11.94 4.40
N TRP A 18 -4.64 10.62 4.32
CA TRP A 18 -3.36 10.04 3.92
C TRP A 18 -3.00 10.39 2.47
N CYS A 19 -3.97 10.28 1.56
CA CYS A 19 -3.75 10.66 0.15
C CYS A 19 -3.34 12.13 0.04
N GLU A 20 -4.00 13.01 0.76
CA GLU A 20 -3.66 14.43 0.77
C GLU A 20 -2.24 14.66 1.30
N ALA A 21 -1.90 14.00 2.40
CA ALA A 21 -0.56 14.11 2.99
C ALA A 21 0.54 13.60 2.06
N CYS A 22 0.26 12.57 1.26
CA CYS A 22 1.21 11.98 0.32
C CYS A 22 1.24 12.67 -1.05
N GLY A 23 0.29 13.56 -1.33
CA GLY A 23 0.18 14.19 -2.65
C GLY A 23 -0.50 13.32 -3.69
N ILE A 24 -1.27 12.31 -3.25
CA ILE A 24 -2.02 11.42 -4.15
C ILE A 24 -3.38 12.06 -4.45
N ASP A 25 -3.68 12.24 -5.74
CA ASP A 25 -5.00 12.73 -6.16
C ASP A 25 -6.00 11.59 -6.08
N CYS A 26 -6.95 11.68 -5.16
CA CYS A 26 -8.02 10.69 -4.98
C CYS A 26 -9.37 11.13 -5.55
N ASP A 27 -9.41 12.23 -6.31
CA ASP A 27 -10.64 12.69 -6.97
C ASP A 27 -10.85 11.94 -8.27
N VAL A 28 -11.76 10.96 -8.25
CA VAL A 28 -12.06 10.12 -9.42
C VAL A 28 -12.65 10.94 -10.59
N ALA A 29 -13.18 12.13 -10.33
CA ALA A 29 -13.70 12.99 -11.39
C ALA A 29 -12.59 13.50 -12.32
N ASN A 30 -11.34 13.51 -11.86
CA ASN A 30 -10.18 13.91 -12.66
C ASN A 30 -9.55 12.74 -13.42
N MET A 31 -10.12 11.54 -13.32
CA MET A 31 -9.59 10.32 -13.93
C MET A 31 -10.48 9.90 -15.10
N ASP A 32 -9.88 9.18 -16.09
CA ASP A 32 -10.69 8.48 -17.08
C ASP A 32 -11.40 7.28 -16.42
N ASP A 33 -12.35 6.67 -17.14
CA ASP A 33 -13.18 5.58 -16.58
C ASP A 33 -12.35 4.39 -16.12
N GLU A 34 -11.32 4.00 -16.89
CA GLU A 34 -10.45 2.88 -16.56
C GLU A 34 -9.63 3.18 -15.30
N SER A 35 -9.02 4.36 -15.23
CA SER A 35 -8.23 4.77 -14.07
C SER A 35 -9.08 4.91 -12.82
N ALA A 36 -10.30 5.45 -12.95
CA ALA A 36 -11.22 5.60 -11.82
C ALA A 36 -11.64 4.24 -11.27
N SER A 37 -11.95 3.28 -12.16
CA SER A 37 -12.30 1.92 -11.76
C SER A 37 -11.15 1.23 -11.03
N ASP A 38 -9.94 1.33 -11.58
CA ASP A 38 -8.74 0.74 -11.00
C ASP A 38 -8.41 1.36 -9.63
N PHE A 39 -8.50 2.67 -9.52
CA PHE A 39 -8.32 3.39 -8.25
C PHE A 39 -9.33 2.91 -7.20
N THR A 40 -10.59 2.78 -7.59
CA THR A 40 -11.66 2.35 -6.69
C THR A 40 -11.39 0.94 -6.15
N GLU A 41 -10.94 0.01 -6.99
CA GLU A 41 -10.60 -1.34 -6.56
C GLU A 41 -9.42 -1.36 -5.57
N LYS A 42 -8.38 -0.56 -5.83
CA LYS A 42 -7.24 -0.43 -4.94
C LYS A 42 -7.63 0.19 -3.61
N LYS A 43 -8.46 1.24 -3.67
CA LYS A 43 -8.99 1.90 -2.46
C LYS A 43 -9.73 0.90 -1.58
N LYS A 44 -10.57 0.03 -2.16
CA LYS A 44 -11.31 -0.98 -1.42
C LYS A 44 -10.41 -1.90 -0.62
N ARG A 45 -9.28 -2.32 -1.19
CA ARG A 45 -8.32 -3.19 -0.49
C ARG A 45 -7.74 -2.50 0.74
N ILE A 46 -7.34 -1.24 0.59
CA ILE A 46 -6.78 -0.46 1.69
C ILE A 46 -7.82 -0.21 2.77
N ILE A 47 -9.04 0.18 2.38
CA ILE A 47 -10.13 0.43 3.33
C ILE A 47 -10.46 -0.85 4.12
N LYS A 48 -10.54 -1.99 3.45
CA LYS A 48 -10.81 -3.27 4.10
C LYS A 48 -9.73 -3.62 5.13
N ALA A 49 -8.47 -3.43 4.77
CA ALA A 49 -7.36 -3.68 5.69
C ALA A 49 -7.39 -2.72 6.89
N CYS A 50 -7.76 -1.46 6.65
CA CYS A 50 -7.91 -0.46 7.70
C CYS A 50 -9.04 -0.84 8.67
N MET A 51 -10.19 -1.25 8.14
CA MET A 51 -11.33 -1.67 8.95
C MET A 51 -11.01 -2.89 9.82
N SER A 52 -10.18 -3.81 9.32
CA SER A 52 -9.76 -4.99 10.06
C SER A 52 -8.67 -4.73 11.10
N GLY A 53 -8.09 -3.53 11.11
CA GLY A 53 -7.02 -3.16 12.03
C GLY A 53 -5.63 -3.58 11.59
N LEU A 54 -5.49 -4.25 10.42
CA LEU A 54 -4.17 -4.63 9.91
C LEU A 54 -3.39 -3.43 9.40
N LEU A 55 -4.09 -2.43 8.88
CA LEU A 55 -3.48 -1.20 8.37
C LEU A 55 -3.96 -0.03 9.22
N VAL A 56 -3.03 0.75 9.75
CA VAL A 56 -3.33 1.93 10.56
C VAL A 56 -2.65 3.14 9.94
N PHE A 57 -3.42 4.20 9.72
CA PHE A 57 -2.88 5.49 9.31
C PHE A 57 -2.45 6.27 10.55
N ASP A 58 -1.24 6.80 10.53
CA ASP A 58 -0.67 7.53 11.66
C ASP A 58 0.12 8.74 11.16
N ASN A 59 -0.48 9.93 11.27
CA ASN A 59 0.16 11.20 10.90
C ASN A 59 0.76 11.20 9.49
N GLY A 60 0.00 10.69 8.52
CA GLY A 60 0.43 10.62 7.13
C GLY A 60 1.30 9.41 6.79
N ASN A 61 1.59 8.57 7.77
CA ASN A 61 2.32 7.33 7.58
C ASN A 61 1.36 6.15 7.70
N ILE A 62 1.83 4.96 7.29
CA ILE A 62 1.07 3.73 7.43
C ILE A 62 1.85 2.76 8.29
N VAL A 63 1.16 2.06 9.18
CA VAL A 63 1.70 0.87 9.86
C VAL A 63 0.85 -0.31 9.41
N TYR A 64 1.47 -1.26 8.71
CA TYR A 64 0.79 -2.47 8.26
C TYR A 64 1.30 -3.68 9.05
N THR A 65 0.38 -4.44 9.62
CA THR A 65 0.69 -5.69 10.32
C THR A 65 0.45 -6.86 9.38
N ILE A 66 1.48 -7.66 9.14
CA ILE A 66 1.37 -8.84 8.28
C ILE A 66 0.36 -9.80 8.88
N SER A 67 -0.57 -10.28 8.06
CA SER A 67 -1.68 -11.12 8.50
C SER A 67 -1.20 -12.51 8.94
N ASN A 68 -2.09 -13.22 9.64
CA ASN A 68 -1.82 -14.61 10.07
C ASN A 68 -1.90 -15.61 8.91
N LYS A 69 -2.21 -15.15 7.70
CA LYS A 69 -2.16 -15.98 6.48
C LYS A 69 -0.73 -16.22 6.01
N SER A 70 0.17 -15.29 6.31
CA SER A 70 1.60 -15.46 6.01
C SER A 70 2.25 -16.45 6.97
N PRO A 71 3.45 -17.01 6.60
CA PRO A 71 4.15 -17.95 7.49
C PRO A 71 4.38 -17.37 8.89
N GLU A 72 4.44 -18.25 9.88
CA GLU A 72 4.48 -17.91 11.30
C GLU A 72 5.56 -16.89 11.65
N ASN A 73 6.73 -17.00 11.04
CA ASN A 73 7.85 -16.08 11.33
C ASN A 73 7.66 -14.68 10.70
N PHE A 74 6.66 -14.49 9.85
CA PHE A 74 6.30 -13.19 9.27
C PHE A 74 5.01 -12.64 9.86
N ALA A 75 4.08 -13.50 10.24
CA ALA A 75 2.78 -13.08 10.77
C ALA A 75 2.96 -12.18 12.00
N GLY A 76 2.24 -11.07 12.02
CA GLY A 76 2.31 -10.11 13.12
C GLY A 76 3.46 -9.11 13.03
N VAL A 77 4.35 -9.24 12.06
CA VAL A 77 5.42 -8.26 11.86
C VAL A 77 4.79 -6.95 11.38
N GLN A 78 5.18 -5.84 12.02
CA GLN A 78 4.70 -4.52 11.65
C GLN A 78 5.68 -3.84 10.70
N LEU A 79 5.15 -3.34 9.59
CA LEU A 79 5.91 -2.59 8.60
C LEU A 79 5.51 -1.12 8.69
N LYS A 80 6.48 -0.25 8.94
CA LYS A 80 6.27 1.20 8.95
C LYS A 80 6.55 1.72 7.55
N ILE A 81 5.54 2.34 6.94
CA ILE A 81 5.62 2.89 5.59
C ILE A 81 5.53 4.40 5.70
N GLY A 82 6.64 5.08 5.44
CA GLY A 82 6.69 6.52 5.47
C GLY A 82 6.10 7.15 4.22
N GLN A 83 6.15 8.47 4.17
CA GLN A 83 5.67 9.21 3.01
C GLN A 83 6.59 8.98 1.80
N PRO A 84 6.04 9.02 0.57
CA PRO A 84 6.86 8.84 -0.63
C PRO A 84 7.85 9.98 -0.77
N SER A 85 9.06 9.64 -1.23
CA SER A 85 10.14 10.58 -1.46
C SER A 85 10.89 10.21 -2.74
N GLY A 86 11.82 11.05 -3.16
CA GLY A 86 12.65 10.76 -4.33
C GLY A 86 13.42 9.44 -4.22
N LYS A 87 13.65 8.95 -3.01
CA LYS A 87 14.29 7.65 -2.77
C LYS A 87 13.56 6.49 -3.43
N LEU A 88 12.22 6.54 -3.48
CA LEU A 88 11.41 5.51 -4.13
C LEU A 88 11.74 5.43 -5.62
N PHE A 89 11.95 6.58 -6.25
CA PHE A 89 12.22 6.65 -7.69
C PHE A 89 13.66 6.27 -8.00
N THR A 90 14.63 6.65 -7.16
CA THR A 90 16.03 6.23 -7.37
C THR A 90 16.20 4.72 -7.19
N ALA A 91 15.36 4.08 -6.37
CA ALA A 91 15.38 2.64 -6.22
C ALA A 91 15.05 1.89 -7.51
N MET A 92 14.40 2.57 -8.46
CA MET A 92 14.02 1.99 -9.76
C MET A 92 15.02 2.32 -10.88
N ASP A 93 16.11 3.04 -10.57
CA ASP A 93 17.10 3.43 -11.57
C ASP A 93 17.66 2.19 -12.30
N GLY A 94 17.80 2.32 -13.60
CA GLY A 94 18.31 1.26 -14.45
C GLY A 94 17.29 0.22 -14.86
N LEU A 95 16.06 0.28 -14.33
CA LEU A 95 15.01 -0.64 -14.73
C LEU A 95 14.27 -0.10 -15.95
N LYS A 96 13.93 -1.02 -16.87
CA LYS A 96 13.19 -0.69 -18.10
C LYS A 96 11.71 -0.56 -17.79
N ASP A 97 10.98 0.18 -18.64
CA ASP A 97 9.53 0.36 -18.50
C ASP A 97 8.76 -0.97 -18.56
N THR A 98 9.30 -1.97 -19.24
CA THR A 98 8.71 -3.32 -19.32
C THR A 98 8.87 -4.12 -18.02
N GLN A 99 9.66 -3.64 -17.08
CA GLN A 99 9.94 -4.31 -15.81
C GLN A 99 9.06 -3.76 -14.68
N LEU A 100 7.77 -3.63 -14.95
CA LEU A 100 6.82 -3.02 -14.01
C LEU A 100 6.79 -3.74 -12.66
N PHE A 101 6.77 -5.07 -12.67
CA PHE A 101 6.75 -5.85 -11.43
C PHE A 101 8.00 -5.59 -10.59
N LYS A 102 9.17 -5.55 -11.24
CA LYS A 102 10.43 -5.23 -10.54
C LYS A 102 10.42 -3.82 -9.96
N LYS A 103 9.85 -2.86 -10.70
CA LYS A 103 9.71 -1.48 -10.19
C LYS A 103 8.85 -1.45 -8.93
N GLN A 104 7.73 -2.17 -8.94
CA GLN A 104 6.86 -2.26 -7.77
C GLN A 104 7.59 -2.89 -6.58
N CYS A 105 8.33 -3.96 -6.79
CA CYS A 105 9.12 -4.59 -5.73
C CYS A 105 10.20 -3.66 -5.18
N CYS A 106 10.85 -2.89 -6.03
CA CYS A 106 11.84 -1.89 -5.60
C CYS A 106 11.20 -0.81 -4.73
N VAL A 107 10.00 -0.35 -5.10
CA VAL A 107 9.26 0.62 -4.29
C VAL A 107 8.85 0.00 -2.96
N MET A 108 8.36 -1.24 -2.96
CA MET A 108 7.99 -1.95 -1.73
C MET A 108 9.19 -2.08 -0.80
N SER A 109 10.36 -2.42 -1.34
CA SER A 109 11.60 -2.50 -0.57
C SER A 109 12.00 -1.14 0.00
N ALA A 110 11.96 -0.09 -0.82
CA ALA A 110 12.34 1.26 -0.39
C ALA A 110 11.41 1.83 0.68
N MET A 111 10.10 1.57 0.55
CA MET A 111 9.12 2.12 1.50
C MET A 111 9.07 1.36 2.83
N THR A 112 9.51 0.10 2.86
CA THR A 112 9.45 -0.74 4.06
C THR A 112 10.79 -1.00 4.70
N GLY A 113 11.89 -0.82 3.98
CA GLY A 113 13.23 -1.19 4.43
C GLY A 113 13.53 -2.68 4.38
N LYS A 114 12.66 -3.47 3.75
CA LYS A 114 12.85 -4.92 3.61
C LYS A 114 13.39 -5.26 2.22
N ASP A 115 14.12 -6.36 2.09
CA ASP A 115 14.63 -6.79 0.78
C ASP A 115 13.53 -7.47 -0.05
N ASN A 116 13.81 -7.68 -1.35
CA ASN A 116 12.83 -8.28 -2.25
C ASN A 116 12.45 -9.71 -1.85
N GLY A 117 13.38 -10.47 -1.29
CA GLY A 117 13.12 -11.84 -0.83
C GLY A 117 12.12 -11.92 0.31
N PHE A 118 12.01 -10.86 1.11
CA PHE A 118 11.03 -10.78 2.18
C PHE A 118 9.61 -10.90 1.63
N PHE A 119 9.32 -10.17 0.56
CA PHE A 119 7.96 -10.11 0.00
C PHE A 119 7.55 -11.40 -0.68
N GLU A 120 8.50 -12.11 -1.29
CA GLU A 120 8.24 -13.39 -1.96
C GLU A 120 7.74 -14.47 -1.00
N LYS A 121 8.06 -14.35 0.28
CA LYS A 121 7.67 -15.31 1.31
C LYS A 121 6.32 -15.02 1.95
N LEU A 122 5.72 -13.87 1.65
CA LEU A 122 4.43 -13.49 2.20
C LEU A 122 3.30 -14.20 1.49
N HIS A 123 2.18 -14.39 2.20
CA HIS A 123 0.95 -14.82 1.55
C HIS A 123 0.51 -13.76 0.53
N ALA A 124 -0.13 -14.21 -0.54
CA ALA A 124 -0.56 -13.34 -1.63
C ALA A 124 -1.41 -12.15 -1.16
N ILE A 125 -2.20 -12.33 -0.11
CA ILE A 125 -3.06 -11.26 0.42
C ILE A 125 -2.24 -10.11 1.00
N ASP A 126 -1.16 -10.42 1.73
CA ASP A 126 -0.25 -9.41 2.27
C ASP A 126 0.58 -8.77 1.15
N PHE A 127 1.08 -9.59 0.23
CA PHE A 127 1.85 -9.11 -0.92
C PHE A 127 1.04 -8.12 -1.75
N LYS A 128 -0.22 -8.46 -2.07
CA LYS A 128 -1.08 -7.61 -2.90
C LYS A 128 -1.41 -6.29 -2.22
N LEU A 129 -1.57 -6.29 -0.91
CA LEU A 129 -1.83 -5.03 -0.21
C LEU A 129 -0.63 -4.10 -0.28
N LEU A 130 0.58 -4.62 -0.03
CA LEU A 130 1.81 -3.83 -0.10
C LEU A 130 2.05 -3.36 -1.54
N GLN A 131 1.79 -4.21 -2.53
CA GLN A 131 1.86 -3.84 -3.94
C GLN A 131 0.89 -2.70 -4.28
N THR A 132 -0.32 -2.75 -3.73
CA THR A 132 -1.32 -1.70 -3.92
C THR A 132 -0.82 -0.34 -3.43
N ILE A 133 -0.22 -0.31 -2.25
CA ILE A 133 0.37 0.92 -1.69
C ILE A 133 1.51 1.41 -2.59
N ALA A 134 2.38 0.50 -3.05
CA ALA A 134 3.49 0.84 -3.93
C ALA A 134 3.00 1.48 -5.24
N VAL A 135 1.92 0.93 -5.82
CA VAL A 135 1.34 1.47 -7.05
C VAL A 135 0.80 2.89 -6.83
N PHE A 136 0.16 3.16 -5.69
CA PHE A 136 -0.28 4.52 -5.38
C PHE A 136 0.91 5.49 -5.34
N PHE A 137 2.02 5.09 -4.73
CA PHE A 137 3.21 5.94 -4.68
C PHE A 137 3.79 6.19 -6.09
N LEU A 138 3.68 5.22 -6.98
CA LEU A 138 4.16 5.37 -8.36
C LEU A 138 3.29 6.29 -9.22
N THR A 139 2.07 6.60 -8.79
CA THR A 139 1.13 7.45 -9.54
C THR A 139 1.18 8.92 -9.14
N ILE A 140 2.02 9.27 -8.20
CA ILE A 140 2.17 10.66 -7.73
C ILE A 140 2.76 11.55 -8.83
#